data_2551630da2e5b6196d1cd46c5d74dd77
#
_entry.id   2551630da2e5b6196d1cd46c5d74dd77
#
_cell.length_a   1.000
_cell.length_b   1.000
_cell.length_c   1.000
_cell.angle_alpha   90.00
_cell.angle_beta   90.00
_cell.angle_gamma   90.00
#
_symmetry.space_group_name_H-M   'P 1'
#
loop_
_entity.id
_entity.type
_entity.pdbx_description
1 polymer ?
#
loop_
_entity_poly.entity_id
_entity_poly.type
_entity_poly.pdbx_seq_one_letter_code
_entity_poly.pdbx_strand_id
1 'polypeptide(L)'
;MCIRDRRSPAYAAALQDLLRRGLAYPCACTRQDIAQACAAAGRPHARFGELVYPGTCRAGLQGRPARAIRLRAEGRVAWTDRCLGPQTQDVAAEVGDFVLRRSDGLWAYQLAVVVDDAAQGISHIVRGEDLADNTARQILLQRALHVPTPAYLHTPLVLAADGHKLSKQNGARPLDLSQPVTALQAAAAVLGLPHIEADRPARWLEKAVPAWAGIIRGFHATTENPR
;
A
#
# COMPACT_ATOMS: atom_id res chain seq x y z
N MET A 1 6.57 -16.99 15.33
CA MET A 1 5.12 -16.86 15.09
C MET A 1 4.81 -15.40 14.81
N CYS A 2 4.37 -15.09 13.61
CA CYS A 2 4.06 -13.72 13.23
C CYS A 2 2.82 -13.23 14.02
N ILE A 3 2.79 -11.95 14.40
CA ILE A 3 1.64 -11.38 15.12
C ILE A 3 0.34 -11.52 14.33
N ARG A 4 0.43 -11.51 12.99
CA ARG A 4 -0.69 -11.72 12.07
C ARG A 4 -1.33 -13.10 12.18
N ASP A 5 -0.58 -14.15 12.55
CA ASP A 5 -1.13 -15.50 12.70
C ASP A 5 -2.16 -15.57 13.84
N ARG A 6 -1.98 -14.74 14.88
CA ARG A 6 -2.92 -14.62 16.00
C ARG A 6 -4.14 -13.73 15.68
N ARG A 7 -4.09 -12.96 14.59
CA ARG A 7 -5.13 -12.03 14.16
C ARG A 7 -6.15 -12.63 13.19
N SER A 8 -5.94 -13.89 12.78
CA SER A 8 -6.83 -14.59 11.82
C SER A 8 -8.33 -14.51 12.14
N PRO A 9 -8.80 -14.58 13.40
CA PRO A 9 -10.22 -14.41 13.70
C PRO A 9 -10.77 -13.02 13.31
N ALA A 10 -10.00 -11.95 13.52
CA ALA A 10 -10.41 -10.59 13.16
C ALA A 10 -10.51 -10.43 11.62
N TYR A 11 -9.54 -10.98 10.88
CA TYR A 11 -9.58 -10.97 9.43
C TYR A 11 -10.75 -11.80 8.88
N ALA A 12 -11.04 -12.95 9.49
CA ALA A 12 -12.18 -13.77 9.12
C ALA A 12 -13.50 -13.05 9.35
N ALA A 13 -13.66 -12.38 10.48
CA ALA A 13 -14.88 -11.60 10.79
C ALA A 13 -15.09 -10.46 9.78
N ALA A 14 -14.05 -9.69 9.47
CA ALA A 14 -14.09 -8.63 8.46
C ALA A 14 -14.45 -9.18 7.07
N LEU A 15 -13.82 -10.30 6.66
CA LEU A 15 -14.11 -10.93 5.39
C LEU A 15 -15.55 -11.44 5.29
N GLN A 16 -16.07 -12.06 6.36
CA GLN A 16 -17.45 -12.54 6.42
C GLN A 16 -18.46 -11.39 6.32
N ASP A 17 -18.17 -10.24 6.95
CA ASP A 17 -19.01 -9.06 6.82
C ASP A 17 -19.09 -8.58 5.37
N LEU A 18 -17.95 -8.44 4.70
CA LEU A 18 -17.88 -8.06 3.29
C LEU A 18 -18.63 -9.06 2.38
N LEU A 19 -18.53 -10.36 2.65
CA LEU A 19 -19.25 -11.40 1.90
C LEU A 19 -20.78 -11.28 2.10
N ARG A 20 -21.26 -11.14 3.35
CA ARG A 20 -22.69 -10.98 3.65
C ARG A 20 -23.29 -9.76 2.96
N ARG A 21 -22.54 -8.68 2.84
CA ARG A 21 -22.95 -7.42 2.18
C ARG A 21 -22.75 -7.44 0.67
N GLY A 22 -22.27 -8.55 0.09
CA GLY A 22 -22.03 -8.69 -1.34
C GLY A 22 -20.87 -7.82 -1.87
N LEU A 23 -20.08 -7.22 -0.98
CA LEU A 23 -18.90 -6.41 -1.33
C LEU A 23 -17.67 -7.26 -1.65
N ALA A 24 -17.66 -8.51 -1.21
CA ALA A 24 -16.66 -9.50 -1.58
C ALA A 24 -17.32 -10.74 -2.16
N TYR A 25 -16.59 -11.52 -2.94
CA TYR A 25 -17.10 -12.71 -3.59
C TYR A 25 -16.00 -13.75 -3.84
N PRO A 26 -16.35 -15.06 -3.91
CA PRO A 26 -15.41 -16.11 -4.24
C PRO A 26 -14.98 -16.04 -5.71
N CYS A 27 -13.72 -16.38 -5.99
CA CYS A 27 -13.12 -16.39 -7.32
C CYS A 27 -12.44 -17.73 -7.59
N ALA A 28 -12.72 -18.35 -8.73
CA ALA A 28 -12.13 -19.60 -9.17
C ALA A 28 -10.95 -19.43 -10.14
N CYS A 29 -10.66 -18.19 -10.59
CA CYS A 29 -9.65 -17.93 -11.62
C CYS A 29 -8.23 -18.23 -11.15
N THR A 30 -7.46 -18.91 -12.00
CA THR A 30 -6.01 -18.98 -11.95
C THR A 30 -5.37 -17.70 -12.53
N ARG A 31 -4.05 -17.56 -12.42
CA ARG A 31 -3.32 -16.47 -13.10
C ARG A 31 -3.48 -16.55 -14.62
N GLN A 32 -3.48 -17.76 -15.17
CA GLN A 32 -3.67 -18.01 -16.62
C GLN A 32 -5.07 -17.60 -17.08
N ASP A 33 -6.13 -17.96 -16.32
CA ASP A 33 -7.50 -17.54 -16.64
C ASP A 33 -7.61 -16.01 -16.68
N ILE A 34 -6.97 -15.33 -15.74
CA ILE A 34 -6.96 -13.85 -15.67
C ILE A 34 -6.23 -13.28 -16.90
N ALA A 35 -5.06 -13.82 -17.25
CA ALA A 35 -4.28 -13.37 -18.40
C ALA A 35 -5.06 -13.53 -19.71
N GLN A 36 -5.71 -14.67 -19.89
CA GLN A 36 -6.55 -14.93 -21.07
C GLN A 36 -7.76 -13.99 -21.13
N ALA A 37 -8.44 -13.78 -20.01
CA ALA A 37 -9.57 -12.85 -19.94
C ALA A 37 -9.17 -11.39 -20.18
N CYS A 38 -8.01 -10.96 -19.70
CA CYS A 38 -7.46 -9.64 -19.99
C CYS A 38 -7.11 -9.47 -21.47
N ALA A 39 -6.45 -10.47 -22.06
CA ALA A 39 -6.09 -10.46 -23.47
C ALA A 39 -7.35 -10.41 -24.36
N ALA A 40 -8.36 -11.22 -24.06
CA ALA A 40 -9.64 -11.22 -24.79
C ALA A 40 -10.40 -9.89 -24.68
N ALA A 41 -10.25 -9.18 -23.56
CA ALA A 41 -10.88 -7.89 -23.32
C ALA A 41 -10.05 -6.69 -23.81
N GLY A 42 -8.87 -6.90 -24.42
CA GLY A 42 -7.97 -5.85 -24.86
C GLY A 42 -7.47 -4.96 -23.71
N ARG A 43 -7.46 -5.48 -22.47
CA ARG A 43 -7.08 -4.69 -21.29
C ARG A 43 -5.57 -4.60 -21.16
N PRO A 44 -5.01 -3.40 -20.93
CA PRO A 44 -3.58 -3.23 -20.69
C PRO A 44 -3.16 -3.88 -19.36
N HIS A 45 -1.87 -4.19 -19.23
CA HIS A 45 -1.28 -4.49 -17.94
C HIS A 45 -1.39 -3.27 -17.03
N ALA A 46 -1.59 -3.48 -15.72
CA ALA A 46 -1.53 -2.41 -14.74
C ALA A 46 -0.13 -1.77 -14.71
N ARG A 47 -0.07 -0.59 -14.11
CA ARG A 47 1.12 0.29 -14.05
C ARG A 47 2.43 -0.41 -13.60
N PHE A 48 2.33 -1.54 -12.87
CA PHE A 48 3.47 -2.35 -12.40
C PHE A 48 3.45 -3.80 -12.93
N GLY A 49 2.88 -4.03 -14.11
CA GLY A 49 2.85 -5.35 -14.73
C GLY A 49 1.87 -6.33 -14.09
N GLU A 50 1.08 -5.92 -13.09
CA GLU A 50 -0.03 -6.72 -12.58
C GLU A 50 -1.18 -6.74 -13.59
N LEU A 51 -1.88 -7.89 -13.68
CA LEU A 51 -3.07 -8.01 -14.52
C LEU A 51 -4.27 -7.39 -13.79
N VAL A 52 -4.95 -6.47 -14.46
CA VAL A 52 -6.22 -5.90 -13.96
C VAL A 52 -7.31 -6.95 -14.05
N TYR A 53 -7.75 -7.47 -12.90
CA TYR A 53 -8.77 -8.52 -12.88
C TYR A 53 -10.11 -8.06 -13.47
N PRO A 54 -10.64 -8.72 -14.50
CA PRO A 54 -11.81 -8.23 -15.25
C PRO A 54 -13.16 -8.51 -14.58
N GLY A 55 -13.20 -9.13 -13.40
CA GLY A 55 -14.44 -9.44 -12.69
C GLY A 55 -15.13 -10.73 -13.16
N THR A 56 -14.43 -11.64 -13.81
CA THR A 56 -14.98 -12.89 -14.42
C THR A 56 -15.90 -13.68 -13.48
N CYS A 57 -15.58 -13.74 -12.17
CA CYS A 57 -16.39 -14.49 -11.21
C CYS A 57 -17.40 -13.63 -10.43
N ARG A 58 -17.62 -12.37 -10.81
CA ARG A 58 -18.62 -11.49 -10.14
C ARG A 58 -20.04 -12.05 -10.20
N ALA A 59 -20.39 -12.73 -11.30
CA ALA A 59 -21.69 -13.34 -11.50
C ALA A 59 -21.79 -14.78 -10.99
N GLY A 60 -20.73 -15.34 -10.41
CA GLY A 60 -20.68 -16.69 -9.87
C GLY A 60 -19.54 -17.53 -10.41
N LEU A 61 -19.37 -18.72 -9.84
CA LEU A 61 -18.24 -19.61 -10.11
C LEU A 61 -18.47 -20.58 -11.28
N GLN A 62 -19.69 -20.67 -11.81
CA GLN A 62 -20.08 -21.60 -12.87
C GLN A 62 -19.68 -23.06 -12.56
N GLY A 63 -19.95 -23.51 -11.32
CA GLY A 63 -19.63 -24.86 -10.84
C GLY A 63 -18.16 -25.09 -10.46
N ARG A 64 -17.26 -24.13 -10.69
CA ARG A 64 -15.85 -24.28 -10.32
C ARG A 64 -15.62 -24.07 -8.81
N PRO A 65 -14.69 -24.78 -8.17
CA PRO A 65 -14.37 -24.54 -6.75
C PRO A 65 -13.73 -23.18 -6.54
N ALA A 66 -14.12 -22.52 -5.44
CA ALA A 66 -13.51 -21.26 -5.03
C ALA A 66 -12.02 -21.44 -4.69
N ARG A 67 -11.17 -20.55 -5.17
CA ARG A 67 -9.72 -20.54 -4.89
C ARG A 67 -9.31 -19.32 -4.06
N ALA A 68 -9.89 -18.18 -4.31
CA ALA A 68 -9.58 -16.92 -3.63
C ALA A 68 -10.88 -16.17 -3.33
N ILE A 69 -10.78 -15.14 -2.48
CA ILE A 69 -11.87 -14.19 -2.26
C ILE A 69 -11.37 -12.80 -2.66
N ARG A 70 -12.18 -12.07 -3.42
CA ARG A 70 -11.87 -10.73 -3.92
C ARG A 70 -12.84 -9.69 -3.40
N LEU A 71 -12.37 -8.46 -3.21
CA LEU A 71 -13.22 -7.29 -3.03
C LEU A 71 -13.73 -6.83 -4.40
N ARG A 72 -14.98 -6.40 -4.48
CA ARG A 72 -15.50 -5.65 -5.63
C ARG A 72 -14.89 -4.26 -5.62
N ALA A 73 -14.09 -3.96 -6.64
CA ALA A 73 -13.52 -2.64 -6.79
C ALA A 73 -14.48 -1.77 -7.61
N GLU A 74 -14.91 -0.65 -7.02
CA GLU A 74 -15.83 0.29 -7.67
C GLU A 74 -15.35 1.73 -7.50
N GLY A 75 -15.38 2.47 -8.60
CA GLY A 75 -15.17 3.89 -8.62
C GLY A 75 -13.72 4.36 -8.43
N ARG A 76 -13.63 5.67 -8.36
CA ARG A 76 -12.40 6.43 -8.20
C ARG A 76 -12.17 6.78 -6.72
N VAL A 77 -10.94 6.65 -6.27
CA VAL A 77 -10.51 7.07 -4.95
C VAL A 77 -9.58 8.26 -5.08
N ALA A 78 -9.94 9.36 -4.42
CA ALA A 78 -9.08 10.53 -4.28
C ALA A 78 -8.67 10.67 -2.81
N TRP A 79 -7.42 11.08 -2.58
CA TRP A 79 -6.87 11.40 -1.27
C TRP A 79 -5.75 12.44 -1.41
N THR A 80 -5.36 13.04 -0.30
CA THR A 80 -4.17 13.88 -0.26
C THR A 80 -3.07 13.14 0.51
N ASP A 81 -1.95 12.89 -0.17
CA ASP A 81 -0.74 12.40 0.47
C ASP A 81 0.08 13.58 0.99
N ARG A 82 0.65 13.45 2.18
CA ARG A 82 1.37 14.56 2.83
C ARG A 82 2.72 14.88 2.18
N CYS A 83 3.23 14.03 1.31
CA CYS A 83 4.46 14.25 0.54
C CYS A 83 4.18 14.38 -0.96
N LEU A 84 3.36 13.47 -1.51
CA LEU A 84 3.06 13.42 -2.95
C LEU A 84 1.95 14.39 -3.38
N GLY A 85 1.28 15.07 -2.43
CA GLY A 85 0.15 15.97 -2.72
C GLY A 85 -1.14 15.23 -3.12
N PRO A 86 -2.03 15.88 -3.88
CA PRO A 86 -3.29 15.31 -4.33
C PRO A 86 -3.07 14.08 -5.21
N GLN A 87 -3.73 12.99 -4.87
CA GLN A 87 -3.67 11.71 -5.57
C GLN A 87 -5.05 11.25 -5.95
N THR A 88 -5.17 10.56 -7.08
CA THR A 88 -6.41 9.92 -7.50
C THR A 88 -6.11 8.64 -8.26
N GLN A 89 -6.93 7.62 -8.07
CA GLN A 89 -6.85 6.35 -8.80
C GLN A 89 -8.24 5.80 -9.06
N ASP A 90 -8.48 5.35 -10.29
CA ASP A 90 -9.65 4.55 -10.62
C ASP A 90 -9.34 3.08 -10.32
N VAL A 91 -9.74 2.63 -9.11
CA VAL A 91 -9.41 1.28 -8.66
C VAL A 91 -10.06 0.22 -9.53
N ALA A 92 -11.25 0.47 -10.05
CA ALA A 92 -11.94 -0.49 -10.92
C ALA A 92 -11.23 -0.66 -12.27
N ALA A 93 -10.74 0.44 -12.84
CA ALA A 93 -10.10 0.44 -14.16
C ALA A 93 -8.61 0.05 -14.10
N GLU A 94 -7.89 0.50 -13.07
CA GLU A 94 -6.43 0.36 -12.99
C GLU A 94 -5.96 -0.86 -12.18
N VAL A 95 -6.80 -1.38 -11.29
CA VAL A 95 -6.48 -2.51 -10.40
C VAL A 95 -7.43 -3.68 -10.62
N GLY A 96 -8.72 -3.39 -10.79
CA GLY A 96 -9.79 -4.38 -10.75
C GLY A 96 -10.04 -4.94 -9.35
N ASP A 97 -10.81 -6.01 -9.28
CA ASP A 97 -11.14 -6.66 -8.01
C ASP A 97 -9.91 -7.34 -7.43
N PHE A 98 -9.47 -6.90 -6.27
CA PHE A 98 -8.25 -7.38 -5.64
C PHE A 98 -8.51 -8.44 -4.56
N VAL A 99 -7.51 -9.28 -4.33
CA VAL A 99 -7.59 -10.43 -3.44
C VAL A 99 -7.58 -9.99 -1.97
N LEU A 100 -8.52 -10.54 -1.18
CA LEU A 100 -8.59 -10.43 0.28
C LEU A 100 -8.13 -11.72 0.96
N ARG A 101 -8.42 -12.89 0.36
CA ARG A 101 -7.91 -14.19 0.80
C ARG A 101 -7.36 -14.95 -0.38
N ARG A 102 -6.15 -15.45 -0.25
CA ARG A 102 -5.38 -16.11 -1.31
C ARG A 102 -5.81 -17.56 -1.48
N SER A 103 -5.46 -18.15 -2.62
CA SER A 103 -5.75 -19.56 -2.93
C SER A 103 -5.01 -20.57 -2.05
N ASP A 104 -3.92 -20.19 -1.40
CA ASP A 104 -3.18 -20.97 -0.42
C ASP A 104 -3.77 -20.81 1.00
N GLY A 105 -4.91 -20.15 1.14
CA GLY A 105 -5.59 -19.91 2.41
C GLY A 105 -5.02 -18.75 3.24
N LEU A 106 -3.92 -18.12 2.81
CA LEU A 106 -3.33 -16.98 3.51
C LEU A 106 -4.14 -15.70 3.31
N TRP A 107 -4.10 -14.83 4.31
CA TRP A 107 -4.69 -13.50 4.24
C TRP A 107 -3.88 -12.60 3.32
N ALA A 108 -4.56 -11.85 2.47
CA ALA A 108 -3.89 -10.87 1.63
C ALA A 108 -3.45 -9.66 2.47
N TYR A 109 -2.34 -9.05 2.07
CA TYR A 109 -1.77 -7.88 2.73
C TYR A 109 -2.80 -6.76 2.92
N GLN A 110 -3.61 -6.49 1.89
CA GLN A 110 -4.61 -5.41 1.93
C GLN A 110 -5.62 -5.59 3.06
N LEU A 111 -6.16 -6.79 3.25
CA LEU A 111 -7.11 -7.05 4.34
C LEU A 111 -6.42 -6.98 5.70
N ALA A 112 -5.25 -7.61 5.83
CA ALA A 112 -4.56 -7.68 7.10
C ALA A 112 -4.16 -6.30 7.63
N VAL A 113 -3.55 -5.45 6.77
CA VAL A 113 -3.10 -4.12 7.19
C VAL A 113 -4.26 -3.21 7.57
N VAL A 114 -5.34 -3.20 6.78
CA VAL A 114 -6.51 -2.34 7.07
C VAL A 114 -7.20 -2.74 8.36
N VAL A 115 -7.39 -4.04 8.60
CA VAL A 115 -8.03 -4.53 9.85
C VAL A 115 -7.13 -4.27 11.06
N ASP A 116 -5.83 -4.46 10.94
CA ASP A 116 -4.88 -4.25 12.04
C ASP A 116 -4.73 -2.78 12.38
N ASP A 117 -4.56 -1.91 11.38
CA ASP A 117 -4.42 -0.46 11.57
C ASP A 117 -5.67 0.11 12.23
N ALA A 118 -6.86 -0.30 11.78
CA ALA A 118 -8.12 0.11 12.39
C ALA A 118 -8.23 -0.35 13.85
N ALA A 119 -7.91 -1.62 14.13
CA ALA A 119 -7.97 -2.18 15.49
C ALA A 119 -6.96 -1.53 16.45
N GLN A 120 -5.84 -1.05 15.94
CA GLN A 120 -4.80 -0.36 16.71
C GLN A 120 -5.02 1.15 16.80
N GLY A 121 -6.04 1.70 16.14
CA GLY A 121 -6.31 3.14 16.13
C GLY A 121 -5.24 3.95 15.40
N ILE A 122 -4.61 3.37 14.38
CA ILE A 122 -3.58 4.05 13.58
C ILE A 122 -4.20 5.23 12.84
N SER A 123 -3.72 6.42 13.11
CA SER A 123 -4.19 7.67 12.52
C SER A 123 -3.29 8.19 11.38
N HIS A 124 -2.03 7.75 11.33
CA HIS A 124 -1.05 8.20 10.33
C HIS A 124 -0.22 7.02 9.85
N ILE A 125 -0.07 6.91 8.53
CA ILE A 125 0.76 5.89 7.87
C ILE A 125 1.91 6.59 7.15
N VAL A 126 3.13 6.24 7.54
CA VAL A 126 4.36 6.69 6.87
C VAL A 126 5.05 5.46 6.29
N ARG A 127 5.31 5.47 4.98
CA ARG A 127 5.94 4.35 4.28
C ARG A 127 6.61 4.80 2.99
N GLY A 128 7.39 3.93 2.35
CA GLY A 128 8.03 4.23 1.06
C GLY A 128 7.01 4.40 -0.07
N GLU A 129 7.36 5.25 -1.04
CA GLU A 129 6.55 5.56 -2.23
C GLU A 129 6.20 4.33 -3.09
N ASP A 130 7.01 3.27 -3.01
CA ASP A 130 6.73 2.00 -3.68
C ASP A 130 5.44 1.32 -3.21
N LEU A 131 4.86 1.77 -2.10
CA LEU A 131 3.58 1.32 -1.60
C LEU A 131 2.43 2.31 -1.89
N ALA A 132 2.68 3.42 -2.58
CA ALA A 132 1.67 4.43 -2.87
C ALA A 132 0.48 3.86 -3.64
N ASP A 133 0.71 2.97 -4.60
CA ASP A 133 -0.33 2.31 -5.38
C ASP A 133 -1.26 1.40 -4.56
N ASN A 134 -0.87 1.02 -3.35
CA ASN A 134 -1.74 0.26 -2.47
C ASN A 134 -2.75 1.15 -1.74
N THR A 135 -2.53 2.46 -1.71
CA THR A 135 -3.30 3.40 -0.89
C THR A 135 -4.77 3.44 -1.29
N ALA A 136 -5.06 3.59 -2.58
CA ALA A 136 -6.45 3.62 -3.05
C ALA A 136 -7.20 2.32 -2.75
N ARG A 137 -6.55 1.15 -2.90
CA ARG A 137 -7.10 -0.17 -2.53
C ARG A 137 -7.45 -0.22 -1.04
N GLN A 138 -6.56 0.29 -0.20
CA GLN A 138 -6.74 0.31 1.26
C GLN A 138 -7.86 1.27 1.66
N ILE A 139 -7.92 2.47 1.08
CA ILE A 139 -9.00 3.44 1.32
C ILE A 139 -10.36 2.84 0.89
N LEU A 140 -10.42 2.18 -0.26
CA LEU A 140 -11.65 1.51 -0.70
C LEU A 140 -12.10 0.44 0.31
N LEU A 141 -11.17 -0.36 0.81
CA LEU A 141 -11.44 -1.39 1.81
C LEU A 141 -11.82 -0.79 3.16
N GLN A 142 -11.18 0.30 3.60
CA GLN A 142 -11.54 1.05 4.81
C GLN A 142 -12.99 1.55 4.74
N ARG A 143 -13.38 2.14 3.61
CA ARG A 143 -14.77 2.57 3.36
C ARG A 143 -15.74 1.39 3.39
N ALA A 144 -15.37 0.26 2.75
CA ALA A 144 -16.18 -0.96 2.73
C ALA A 144 -16.36 -1.56 4.14
N LEU A 145 -15.38 -1.45 5.01
CA LEU A 145 -15.41 -1.93 6.41
C LEU A 145 -15.93 -0.88 7.40
N HIS A 146 -16.24 0.35 6.94
CA HIS A 146 -16.68 1.47 7.79
C HIS A 146 -15.68 1.81 8.90
N VAL A 147 -14.39 1.72 8.59
CA VAL A 147 -13.31 2.11 9.51
C VAL A 147 -12.67 3.44 9.08
N PRO A 148 -12.06 4.19 10.01
CA PRO A 148 -11.40 5.46 9.69
C PRO A 148 -10.31 5.30 8.64
N THR A 149 -10.15 6.33 7.78
CA THR A 149 -9.04 6.42 6.84
C THR A 149 -7.91 7.20 7.48
N PRO A 150 -6.70 6.61 7.68
CA PRO A 150 -5.53 7.32 8.19
C PRO A 150 -5.03 8.39 7.22
N ALA A 151 -4.28 9.36 7.73
CA ALA A 151 -3.49 10.26 6.90
C ALA A 151 -2.26 9.51 6.35
N TYR A 152 -1.97 9.69 5.05
CA TYR A 152 -0.85 9.02 4.38
C TYR A 152 0.30 9.98 4.12
N LEU A 153 1.53 9.48 4.25
CA LEU A 153 2.75 10.12 3.82
C LEU A 153 3.67 9.07 3.19
N HIS A 154 3.97 9.25 1.91
CA HIS A 154 4.90 8.38 1.20
C HIS A 154 6.25 9.06 1.07
N THR A 155 7.29 8.44 1.64
CA THR A 155 8.66 8.97 1.59
C THR A 155 9.33 8.58 0.27
N PRO A 156 10.26 9.42 -0.24
CA PRO A 156 11.09 9.06 -1.39
C PRO A 156 11.81 7.72 -1.19
N LEU A 157 12.15 7.07 -2.30
CA LEU A 157 12.91 5.82 -2.30
C LEU A 157 14.40 6.09 -2.38
N VAL A 158 15.20 5.22 -1.75
CA VAL A 158 16.64 5.18 -2.00
C VAL A 158 16.84 4.49 -3.35
N LEU A 159 17.46 5.20 -4.28
CA LEU A 159 17.75 4.73 -5.62
C LEU A 159 19.22 4.32 -5.76
N ALA A 160 19.47 3.31 -6.56
CA ALA A 160 20.82 2.96 -7.02
C ALA A 160 21.28 3.94 -8.12
N ALA A 161 22.54 3.86 -8.54
CA ALA A 161 23.11 4.74 -9.56
C ALA A 161 22.40 4.63 -10.94
N ASP A 162 21.76 3.50 -11.20
CA ASP A 162 20.96 3.23 -12.40
C ASP A 162 19.51 3.75 -12.31
N GLY A 163 19.16 4.44 -11.23
CA GLY A 163 17.81 4.99 -10.97
C GLY A 163 16.79 3.97 -10.48
N HIS A 164 17.14 2.69 -10.34
CA HIS A 164 16.25 1.69 -9.80
C HIS A 164 16.22 1.72 -8.26
N LYS A 165 15.06 1.36 -7.67
CA LYS A 165 14.92 1.23 -6.23
C LYS A 165 15.98 0.28 -5.67
N LEU A 166 16.70 0.73 -4.64
CA LEU A 166 17.64 -0.12 -3.92
C LEU A 166 16.90 -1.26 -3.19
N SER A 167 17.18 -2.50 -3.57
CA SER A 167 16.51 -3.69 -3.02
C SER A 167 17.45 -4.89 -2.97
N LYS A 168 17.09 -5.91 -2.19
CA LYS A 168 17.85 -7.17 -2.14
C LYS A 168 17.96 -7.84 -3.50
N GLN A 169 16.98 -7.65 -4.39
CA GLN A 169 16.94 -8.27 -5.72
C GLN A 169 17.94 -7.65 -6.69
N ASN A 170 18.30 -6.37 -6.52
CA ASN A 170 19.29 -5.66 -7.32
C ASN A 170 20.61 -5.41 -6.57
N GLY A 171 20.94 -6.29 -5.62
CA GLY A 171 22.28 -6.35 -5.02
C GLY A 171 22.57 -5.30 -3.95
N ALA A 172 21.52 -4.71 -3.35
CA ALA A 172 21.70 -3.81 -2.22
C ALA A 172 22.48 -4.47 -1.07
N ARG A 173 23.53 -3.81 -0.61
CA ARG A 173 24.32 -4.27 0.54
C ARG A 173 23.49 -4.10 1.82
N PRO A 174 23.68 -4.95 2.84
CA PRO A 174 23.15 -4.72 4.17
C PRO A 174 23.56 -3.34 4.70
N LEU A 175 22.67 -2.73 5.48
CA LEU A 175 22.97 -1.46 6.14
C LEU A 175 24.15 -1.63 7.08
N ASP A 176 25.19 -0.81 6.93
CA ASP A 176 26.33 -0.76 7.86
C ASP A 176 25.93 0.03 9.11
N LEU A 177 25.81 -0.66 10.24
CA LEU A 177 25.47 -0.08 11.52
C LEU A 177 26.70 0.24 12.39
N SER A 178 27.93 0.00 11.89
CA SER A 178 29.16 0.38 12.62
C SER A 178 29.30 1.89 12.77
N GLN A 179 28.70 2.65 11.84
CA GLN A 179 28.67 4.11 11.87
C GLN A 179 27.22 4.65 11.77
N PRO A 180 26.45 4.55 12.84
CA PRO A 180 25.00 4.77 12.78
C PRO A 180 24.62 6.22 12.43
N VAL A 181 25.41 7.22 12.82
CA VAL A 181 25.16 8.63 12.46
C VAL A 181 25.37 8.84 10.95
N THR A 182 26.37 8.21 10.34
CA THR A 182 26.60 8.27 8.89
C THR A 182 25.42 7.62 8.13
N ALA A 183 24.92 6.49 8.62
CA ALA A 183 23.76 5.83 8.02
C ALA A 183 22.49 6.71 8.13
N LEU A 184 22.26 7.35 9.28
CA LEU A 184 21.16 8.30 9.47
C LEU A 184 21.28 9.51 8.54
N GLN A 185 22.49 10.04 8.38
CA GLN A 185 22.75 11.17 7.48
C GLN A 185 22.46 10.82 6.02
N ALA A 186 22.85 9.62 5.59
CA ALA A 186 22.54 9.15 4.22
C ALA A 186 21.03 9.02 3.99
N ALA A 187 20.28 8.49 4.97
CA ALA A 187 18.82 8.40 4.89
C ALA A 187 18.17 9.80 4.90
N ALA A 188 18.70 10.74 5.71
CA ALA A 188 18.21 12.10 5.79
C ALA A 188 18.37 12.88 4.47
N ALA A 189 19.45 12.65 3.75
CA ALA A 189 19.68 13.28 2.45
C ALA A 189 18.58 12.89 1.44
N VAL A 190 18.10 11.64 1.47
CA VAL A 190 16.99 11.17 0.62
C VAL A 190 15.67 11.88 0.99
N LEU A 191 15.49 12.21 2.28
CA LEU A 191 14.34 12.96 2.78
C LEU A 191 14.45 14.48 2.55
N GLY A 192 15.54 14.96 1.96
CA GLY A 192 15.78 16.40 1.77
C GLY A 192 16.18 17.15 3.05
N LEU A 193 16.59 16.43 4.09
CA LEU A 193 17.11 17.07 5.32
C LEU A 193 18.52 17.64 5.09
N PRO A 194 18.86 18.76 5.74
CA PRO A 194 20.23 19.29 5.73
C PRO A 194 21.17 18.35 6.45
N HIS A 195 22.49 18.57 6.28
CA HIS A 195 23.49 17.89 7.08
C HIS A 195 23.33 18.24 8.56
N ILE A 196 23.33 17.23 9.42
CA ILE A 196 23.13 17.37 10.85
C ILE A 196 24.38 16.88 11.59
N GLU A 197 25.11 17.81 12.20
CA GLU A 197 26.24 17.47 13.03
C GLU A 197 25.80 16.89 14.38
N ALA A 198 26.21 15.66 14.66
CA ALA A 198 26.00 14.97 15.93
C ALA A 198 27.03 13.86 16.12
N ASP A 199 27.33 13.57 17.38
CA ASP A 199 28.25 12.51 17.80
C ASP A 199 27.59 11.15 18.04
N ARG A 200 26.25 11.15 18.17
CA ARG A 200 25.46 9.96 18.48
C ARG A 200 24.03 10.06 17.93
N PRO A 201 23.38 8.90 17.66
CA PRO A 201 22.04 8.85 17.07
C PRO A 201 20.97 9.66 17.82
N ALA A 202 20.97 9.63 19.15
CA ALA A 202 19.98 10.36 19.95
C ALA A 202 20.04 11.87 19.70
N ARG A 203 21.24 12.47 19.75
CA ARG A 203 21.43 13.90 19.45
C ARG A 203 21.12 14.23 18.00
N TRP A 204 21.42 13.31 17.11
CA TRP A 204 21.08 13.47 15.70
C TRP A 204 19.57 13.55 15.50
N LEU A 205 18.80 12.63 16.11
CA LEU A 205 17.33 12.59 16.03
C LEU A 205 16.69 13.82 16.69
N GLU A 206 17.22 14.32 17.81
CA GLU A 206 16.73 15.54 18.46
C GLU A 206 16.73 16.75 17.51
N LYS A 207 17.70 16.83 16.60
CA LYS A 207 17.78 17.88 15.58
C LYS A 207 16.99 17.54 14.30
N ALA A 208 17.00 16.29 13.90
CA ALA A 208 16.37 15.83 12.66
C ALA A 208 14.83 15.89 12.72
N VAL A 209 14.23 15.54 13.86
CA VAL A 209 12.77 15.50 14.02
C VAL A 209 12.12 16.87 13.77
N PRO A 210 12.56 17.98 14.40
CA PRO A 210 11.98 19.29 14.13
C PRO A 210 12.26 19.79 12.70
N ALA A 211 13.42 19.47 12.14
CA ALA A 211 13.74 19.81 10.74
C ALA A 211 12.83 19.09 9.77
N TRP A 212 12.61 17.78 9.97
CA TRP A 212 11.66 17.00 9.17
C TRP A 212 10.23 17.51 9.31
N ALA A 213 9.79 17.84 10.53
CA ALA A 213 8.48 18.44 10.75
C ALA A 213 8.28 19.77 10.00
N GLY A 214 9.35 20.53 9.79
CA GLY A 214 9.35 21.73 8.95
C GLY A 214 9.12 21.42 7.48
N ILE A 215 9.83 20.43 6.95
CA ILE A 215 9.69 19.97 5.55
C ILE A 215 8.25 19.47 5.28
N ILE A 216 7.70 18.60 6.14
CA ILE A 216 6.34 18.07 5.98
C ILE A 216 5.30 19.20 5.98
N ARG A 217 5.45 20.22 6.80
CA ARG A 217 4.55 21.38 6.81
C ARG A 217 4.63 22.18 5.52
N GLY A 218 5.83 22.29 4.94
CA GLY A 218 6.03 22.95 3.64
C GLY A 218 5.29 22.28 2.48
N PHE A 219 5.14 20.97 2.48
CA PHE A 219 4.35 20.25 1.47
C PHE A 219 2.86 20.64 1.47
N HIS A 220 2.29 21.00 2.63
CA HIS A 220 0.90 21.48 2.71
C HIS A 220 0.72 22.92 2.22
N ALA A 221 1.70 23.77 2.40
CA ALA A 221 1.60 25.20 2.01
C ALA A 221 1.57 25.39 0.49
N THR A 222 2.13 24.46 -0.29
CA THR A 222 2.15 24.54 -1.76
C THR A 222 0.87 24.04 -2.43
N THR A 223 -0.01 23.35 -1.70
CA THR A 223 -1.26 22.78 -2.23
C THR A 223 -2.49 23.67 -2.01
N GLU A 224 -2.38 24.75 -1.23
CA GLU A 224 -3.51 25.67 -0.93
C GLU A 224 -3.64 26.87 -1.88
N ASN A 225 -2.90 26.94 -3.00
CA ASN A 225 -3.05 28.05 -3.95
C ASN A 225 -3.39 27.55 -5.37
N PRO A 226 -4.65 27.16 -5.65
CA PRO A 226 -5.16 27.10 -7.02
C PRO A 226 -5.59 28.52 -7.40
N ARG A 227 -4.85 29.18 -8.28
CA ARG A 227 -5.38 30.32 -9.07
C ARG A 227 -6.15 29.78 -10.25
#